data_d098a022a784f701068814ead020089e
#
_entry.id   d098a022a784f701068814ead020089e
#
_cell.length_a   1.000
_cell.length_b   1.000
_cell.length_c   1.000
_cell.angle_alpha   90.00
_cell.angle_beta   90.00
_cell.angle_gamma   90.00
#
_symmetry.space_group_name_H-M   'P 1'
#
loop_
_entity.id
_entity.type
_entity.pdbx_description
1 polymer ?
#
loop_
_entity_poly.entity_id
_entity_poly.type
_entity_poly.pdbx_seq_one_letter_code
_entity_poly.pdbx_strand_id
1 'polypeptide(L)'
;MTKHIHGGDVYKYDHCLDFSANCNPLGTPQSVKQAIIDSVEDLSDYPRVGCGPLKEAIADYEHTKKEYLICGNGAADLIFSLSRALNPKKALLPAPTFAEYEQALVSVGCEISRYYLKEENDFCIQKDYPDVLKREKPDIIFLCNPNNPTGITIPQDLLEEILETCAMQGIFMVVDECFLDFVKDPEKYTLKGKLEKYPGLFILKAFTKRYAIPGVRLGYGFCSDGEVLDRMEAVTQPWNVSTMAQQAGMAALKEAEYVEAGRQIIFRESAWMKEKMRQLGLTLYPSEANYIFFYGPEELFERCVAKGFLIRDCSNYPGLKKGYYRVAVKLHEQNEKLIEILEEVLS
;
A
#
# COMPACT_ATOMS: atom_id res chain seq x y z
N MET A 1 1.45 -10.40 22.38
CA MET A 1 1.11 -10.05 20.98
C MET A 1 0.67 -8.59 20.98
N THR A 2 1.42 -7.72 20.35
CA THR A 2 1.02 -6.33 20.12
C THR A 2 -0.22 -6.33 19.22
N LYS A 3 -1.32 -5.73 19.68
CA LYS A 3 -2.52 -5.56 18.85
C LYS A 3 -2.12 -4.65 17.66
N HIS A 4 -2.13 -5.22 16.46
CA HIS A 4 -1.94 -4.40 15.24
C HIS A 4 -3.13 -3.45 15.09
N ILE A 5 -2.87 -2.15 15.16
CA ILE A 5 -3.87 -1.10 14.99
C ILE A 5 -3.76 -0.60 13.56
N HIS A 6 -4.86 -0.67 12.81
CA HIS A 6 -4.93 -0.20 11.42
C HIS A 6 -5.75 1.08 11.32
N GLY A 7 -5.56 1.85 10.24
CA GLY A 7 -6.51 2.88 9.84
C GLY A 7 -7.76 2.24 9.21
N GLY A 8 -8.87 3.00 9.15
CA GLY A 8 -10.12 2.54 8.55
C GLY A 8 -11.02 1.70 9.46
N ASP A 9 -10.70 1.61 10.77
CA ASP A 9 -11.58 0.96 11.76
C ASP A 9 -12.70 1.92 12.20
N VAL A 10 -13.54 2.28 11.23
CA VAL A 10 -14.67 3.21 11.42
C VAL A 10 -15.74 2.68 12.37
N TYR A 11 -15.84 1.36 12.52
CA TYR A 11 -16.82 0.74 13.43
C TYR A 11 -16.55 1.00 14.91
N LYS A 12 -15.28 1.33 15.25
CA LYS A 12 -14.88 1.70 16.60
C LYS A 12 -15.12 3.18 16.89
N TYR A 13 -15.23 4.01 15.86
CA TYR A 13 -15.34 5.46 15.94
C TYR A 13 -16.57 5.94 15.17
N ASP A 14 -17.75 5.52 15.68
CA ASP A 14 -19.03 5.90 15.08
C ASP A 14 -19.15 7.43 14.93
N HIS A 15 -19.67 7.84 13.80
CA HIS A 15 -19.91 9.25 13.42
C HIS A 15 -18.64 10.07 13.09
N CYS A 16 -17.43 9.49 13.08
CA CYS A 16 -16.24 10.22 12.65
C CYS A 16 -16.11 10.24 11.11
N LEU A 17 -15.76 11.41 10.57
CA LEU A 17 -15.29 11.50 9.20
C LEU A 17 -13.87 10.89 9.12
N ASP A 18 -13.74 9.79 8.36
CA ASP A 18 -12.53 8.98 8.33
C ASP A 18 -11.46 9.55 7.41
N PHE A 19 -10.37 10.08 7.96
CA PHE A 19 -9.12 10.44 7.28
C PHE A 19 -8.00 9.43 7.51
N SER A 20 -8.26 8.32 8.20
CA SER A 20 -7.25 7.29 8.48
C SER A 20 -7.07 6.30 7.34
N ALA A 21 -8.08 6.11 6.49
CA ALA A 21 -8.05 5.25 5.29
C ALA A 21 -7.77 6.05 4.02
N ASN A 22 -6.74 5.64 3.28
CA ASN A 22 -6.21 6.37 2.11
C ASN A 22 -6.72 5.75 0.81
N CYS A 23 -7.98 5.99 0.46
CA CYS A 23 -8.58 5.57 -0.81
C CYS A 23 -8.73 6.74 -1.77
N ASN A 24 -8.98 6.47 -3.06
CA ASN A 24 -9.31 7.49 -4.04
C ASN A 24 -10.49 8.35 -3.54
N PRO A 25 -10.37 9.68 -3.51
CA PRO A 25 -11.38 10.58 -2.95
C PRO A 25 -12.73 10.55 -3.67
N LEU A 26 -12.77 10.10 -4.92
CA LEU A 26 -14.00 10.00 -5.71
C LEU A 26 -14.94 8.86 -5.23
N GLY A 27 -14.47 7.98 -4.34
CA GLY A 27 -15.23 6.81 -3.90
C GLY A 27 -15.31 5.71 -4.96
N THR A 28 -16.07 4.65 -4.72
CA THR A 28 -16.17 3.50 -5.64
C THR A 28 -16.87 3.90 -6.95
N PRO A 29 -16.28 3.61 -8.15
CA PRO A 29 -16.92 3.87 -9.44
C PRO A 29 -18.28 3.19 -9.59
N GLN A 30 -19.21 3.82 -10.30
CA GLN A 30 -20.56 3.26 -10.46
C GLN A 30 -20.55 1.96 -11.27
N SER A 31 -19.71 1.84 -12.29
CA SER A 31 -19.52 0.62 -13.08
C SER A 31 -19.06 -0.56 -12.22
N VAL A 32 -18.18 -0.31 -11.24
CA VAL A 32 -17.69 -1.32 -10.29
C VAL A 32 -18.80 -1.77 -9.35
N LYS A 33 -19.63 -0.82 -8.84
CA LYS A 33 -20.81 -1.16 -8.03
C LYS A 33 -21.79 -1.99 -8.82
N GLN A 34 -22.05 -1.63 -10.09
CA GLN A 34 -22.96 -2.37 -10.95
C GLN A 34 -22.46 -3.78 -11.23
N ALA A 35 -21.16 -3.94 -11.54
CA ALA A 35 -20.57 -5.27 -11.76
C ALA A 35 -20.68 -6.19 -10.52
N ILE A 36 -20.60 -5.63 -9.32
CA ILE A 36 -20.84 -6.38 -8.07
C ILE A 36 -22.31 -6.80 -7.99
N ILE A 37 -23.25 -5.87 -8.24
CA ILE A 37 -24.70 -6.16 -8.22
C ILE A 37 -25.05 -7.24 -9.22
N ASP A 38 -24.57 -7.13 -10.47
CA ASP A 38 -24.83 -8.09 -11.53
C ASP A 38 -24.29 -9.48 -11.18
N SER A 39 -23.16 -9.55 -10.47
CA SER A 39 -22.53 -10.82 -10.05
C SER A 39 -23.27 -11.54 -8.91
N VAL A 40 -24.32 -10.94 -8.34
CA VAL A 40 -25.15 -11.59 -7.29
C VAL A 40 -25.90 -12.80 -7.86
N GLU A 41 -26.25 -12.80 -9.15
CA GLU A 41 -26.88 -13.93 -9.83
C GLU A 41 -25.95 -15.19 -9.90
N ASP A 42 -24.62 -14.97 -9.82
CA ASP A 42 -23.62 -16.05 -9.89
C ASP A 42 -23.25 -16.62 -8.51
N LEU A 43 -23.92 -16.22 -7.43
CA LEU A 43 -23.56 -16.61 -6.05
C LEU A 43 -23.72 -18.12 -5.76
N SER A 44 -24.51 -18.83 -6.56
CA SER A 44 -24.69 -20.28 -6.44
C SER A 44 -23.48 -21.08 -6.91
N ASP A 45 -22.58 -20.45 -7.69
CA ASP A 45 -21.42 -21.07 -8.28
C ASP A 45 -20.13 -20.68 -7.58
N TYR A 46 -19.17 -21.62 -7.49
CA TYR A 46 -17.84 -21.28 -7.00
C TYR A 46 -17.12 -20.31 -7.94
N PRO A 47 -16.30 -19.40 -7.40
CA PRO A 47 -15.47 -18.52 -8.20
C PRO A 47 -14.56 -19.28 -9.17
N ARG A 48 -14.16 -18.66 -10.27
CA ARG A 48 -13.16 -19.27 -11.17
C ARG A 48 -11.81 -19.39 -10.46
N VAL A 49 -11.31 -20.62 -10.37
CA VAL A 49 -9.96 -20.92 -9.84
C VAL A 49 -8.92 -20.23 -10.71
N GLY A 50 -7.89 -19.65 -10.06
CA GLY A 50 -6.79 -19.00 -10.75
C GLY A 50 -7.14 -17.67 -11.41
N CYS A 51 -8.39 -17.18 -11.32
CA CYS A 51 -8.84 -15.86 -11.79
C CYS A 51 -8.54 -15.59 -13.28
N GLY A 52 -8.64 -16.60 -14.16
CA GLY A 52 -8.18 -16.52 -15.56
C GLY A 52 -8.59 -15.25 -16.32
N PRO A 53 -9.89 -14.91 -16.44
CA PRO A 53 -10.33 -13.69 -17.12
C PRO A 53 -9.83 -12.40 -16.47
N LEU A 54 -9.75 -12.35 -15.13
CA LEU A 54 -9.20 -11.19 -14.41
C LEU A 54 -7.69 -11.06 -14.67
N LYS A 55 -6.92 -12.17 -14.65
CA LYS A 55 -5.48 -12.14 -15.00
C LYS A 55 -5.27 -11.65 -16.43
N GLU A 56 -6.11 -12.04 -17.39
CA GLU A 56 -6.06 -11.53 -18.77
C GLU A 56 -6.29 -10.02 -18.80
N ALA A 57 -7.35 -9.54 -18.17
CA ALA A 57 -7.64 -8.12 -18.11
C ALA A 57 -6.53 -7.29 -17.42
N ILE A 58 -5.90 -7.84 -16.35
CA ILE A 58 -4.75 -7.22 -15.70
C ILE A 58 -3.53 -7.22 -16.61
N ALA A 59 -3.26 -8.32 -17.32
CA ALA A 59 -2.14 -8.43 -18.25
C ALA A 59 -2.21 -7.38 -19.36
N ASP A 60 -3.40 -7.21 -19.94
CA ASP A 60 -3.67 -6.20 -20.96
C ASP A 60 -3.48 -4.78 -20.41
N TYR A 61 -4.04 -4.51 -19.23
CA TYR A 61 -3.95 -3.20 -18.58
C TYR A 61 -2.52 -2.82 -18.19
N GLU A 62 -1.78 -3.77 -17.62
CA GLU A 62 -0.40 -3.56 -17.13
C GLU A 62 0.67 -3.78 -18.21
N HIS A 63 0.26 -4.19 -19.44
CA HIS A 63 1.17 -4.52 -20.54
C HIS A 63 2.23 -5.55 -20.13
N THR A 64 1.77 -6.67 -19.52
CA THR A 64 2.61 -7.75 -19.01
C THR A 64 2.10 -9.12 -19.44
N LYS A 65 2.84 -10.18 -19.12
CA LYS A 65 2.42 -11.55 -19.42
C LYS A 65 1.50 -12.06 -18.32
N LYS A 66 0.44 -12.77 -18.72
CA LYS A 66 -0.52 -13.39 -17.78
C LYS A 66 0.15 -14.39 -16.84
N GLU A 67 1.18 -15.08 -17.34
CA GLU A 67 1.96 -16.07 -16.58
C GLU A 67 2.77 -15.46 -15.42
N TYR A 68 2.99 -14.15 -15.44
CA TYR A 68 3.66 -13.44 -14.34
C TYR A 68 2.71 -13.01 -13.23
N LEU A 69 1.39 -13.23 -13.39
CA LEU A 69 0.36 -12.69 -12.52
C LEU A 69 -0.15 -13.70 -11.50
N ILE A 70 -0.35 -13.22 -10.29
CA ILE A 70 -1.13 -13.88 -9.26
C ILE A 70 -2.15 -12.92 -8.67
N CYS A 71 -3.39 -13.38 -8.43
CA CYS A 71 -4.46 -12.62 -7.78
C CYS A 71 -4.66 -13.13 -6.35
N GLY A 72 -5.02 -12.23 -5.43
CA GLY A 72 -5.27 -12.55 -4.03
C GLY A 72 -6.44 -11.77 -3.42
N ASN A 73 -6.90 -12.23 -2.28
CA ASN A 73 -7.95 -11.61 -1.47
C ASN A 73 -7.43 -10.33 -0.77
N GLY A 74 -7.06 -9.33 -1.60
CA GLY A 74 -6.31 -8.15 -1.21
C GLY A 74 -4.79 -8.39 -1.22
N ALA A 75 -4.03 -7.30 -1.24
CA ALA A 75 -2.56 -7.36 -1.20
C ALA A 75 -2.02 -8.10 0.03
N ALA A 76 -2.70 -8.00 1.17
CA ALA A 76 -2.30 -8.70 2.40
C ALA A 76 -2.28 -10.23 2.23
N ASP A 77 -3.26 -10.81 1.53
CA ASP A 77 -3.28 -12.24 1.23
C ASP A 77 -2.02 -12.68 0.45
N LEU A 78 -1.62 -11.87 -0.54
CA LEU A 78 -0.40 -12.13 -1.31
C LEU A 78 0.89 -12.00 -0.50
N ILE A 79 0.95 -11.05 0.44
CA ILE A 79 2.08 -10.92 1.38
C ILE A 79 2.21 -12.19 2.24
N PHE A 80 1.09 -12.70 2.78
CA PHE A 80 1.08 -13.90 3.58
C PHE A 80 1.37 -15.17 2.76
N SER A 81 0.79 -15.32 1.57
CA SER A 81 1.04 -16.48 0.70
C SER A 81 2.49 -16.51 0.19
N LEU A 82 3.07 -15.35 -0.18
CA LEU A 82 4.47 -15.24 -0.56
C LEU A 82 5.40 -15.62 0.62
N SER A 83 5.13 -15.12 1.81
CA SER A 83 5.92 -15.45 3.00
C SER A 83 5.87 -16.95 3.32
N ARG A 84 4.72 -17.61 3.17
CA ARG A 84 4.59 -19.07 3.33
C ARG A 84 5.28 -19.84 2.22
N ALA A 85 5.16 -19.40 0.97
CA ALA A 85 5.75 -20.06 -0.20
C ALA A 85 7.28 -20.03 -0.16
N LEU A 86 7.88 -18.91 0.26
CA LEU A 86 9.33 -18.73 0.35
C LEU A 86 9.91 -19.24 1.66
N ASN A 87 9.15 -19.18 2.75
CA ASN A 87 9.55 -19.57 4.10
C ASN A 87 10.92 -19.03 4.52
N PRO A 88 11.17 -17.71 4.38
CA PRO A 88 12.46 -17.09 4.66
C PRO A 88 12.84 -17.24 6.13
N LYS A 89 14.13 -17.30 6.44
CA LYS A 89 14.64 -17.39 7.81
C LYS A 89 14.99 -16.02 8.38
N LYS A 90 15.48 -15.11 7.52
CA LYS A 90 15.85 -13.75 7.91
C LYS A 90 15.30 -12.74 6.92
N ALA A 91 14.69 -11.67 7.44
CA ALA A 91 14.22 -10.54 6.65
C ALA A 91 14.82 -9.22 7.14
N LEU A 92 14.99 -8.26 6.23
CA LEU A 92 15.30 -6.87 6.57
C LEU A 92 14.14 -5.98 6.13
N LEU A 93 13.56 -5.25 7.07
CA LEU A 93 12.46 -4.33 6.82
C LEU A 93 12.87 -2.90 7.14
N PRO A 94 12.54 -1.90 6.30
CA PRO A 94 12.55 -0.49 6.73
C PRO A 94 11.61 -0.29 7.93
N ALA A 95 11.91 0.65 8.80
CA ALA A 95 11.06 1.03 9.91
C ALA A 95 11.07 2.56 10.10
N PRO A 96 9.91 3.25 10.00
CA PRO A 96 8.56 2.69 9.87
C PRO A 96 8.24 2.18 8.46
N THR A 97 7.43 1.11 8.37
CA THR A 97 6.80 0.63 7.13
C THR A 97 5.50 -0.13 7.44
N PHE A 98 4.83 -0.65 6.42
CA PHE A 98 3.54 -1.33 6.56
C PHE A 98 3.65 -2.60 7.44
N ALA A 99 2.79 -2.69 8.45
CA ALA A 99 2.92 -3.67 9.53
C ALA A 99 2.68 -5.12 9.09
N GLU A 100 1.93 -5.34 8.00
CA GLU A 100 1.59 -6.67 7.52
C GLU A 100 2.78 -7.45 6.99
N TYR A 101 3.86 -6.79 6.57
CA TYR A 101 5.10 -7.49 6.19
C TYR A 101 5.68 -8.24 7.38
N GLU A 102 5.85 -7.53 8.52
CA GLU A 102 6.33 -8.15 9.76
C GLU A 102 5.39 -9.25 10.22
N GLN A 103 4.07 -9.01 10.19
CA GLN A 103 3.08 -9.98 10.62
C GLN A 103 3.13 -11.28 9.79
N ALA A 104 3.24 -11.17 8.47
CA ALA A 104 3.35 -12.33 7.59
C ALA A 104 4.65 -13.10 7.81
N LEU A 105 5.77 -12.41 7.94
CA LEU A 105 7.08 -13.01 8.17
C LEU A 105 7.17 -13.71 9.54
N VAL A 106 6.64 -13.09 10.60
CA VAL A 106 6.56 -13.70 11.94
C VAL A 106 5.69 -14.96 11.92
N SER A 107 4.63 -15.00 11.10
CA SER A 107 3.74 -16.15 11.00
C SER A 107 4.44 -17.43 10.49
N VAL A 108 5.59 -17.28 9.82
CA VAL A 108 6.43 -18.38 9.31
C VAL A 108 7.73 -18.55 10.10
N GLY A 109 7.85 -17.86 11.25
CA GLY A 109 9.04 -17.96 12.11
C GLY A 109 10.28 -17.26 11.58
N CYS A 110 10.12 -16.26 10.69
CA CYS A 110 11.20 -15.47 10.14
C CYS A 110 11.75 -14.49 11.18
N GLU A 111 13.07 -14.42 11.32
CA GLU A 111 13.76 -13.39 12.10
C GLU A 111 13.75 -12.05 11.35
N ILE A 112 13.45 -10.96 12.06
CA ILE A 112 13.31 -9.63 11.45
C ILE A 112 14.37 -8.69 11.98
N SER A 113 15.25 -8.23 11.07
CA SER A 113 16.11 -7.07 11.27
C SER A 113 15.43 -5.81 10.74
N ARG A 114 15.75 -4.65 11.33
CA ARG A 114 15.16 -3.36 10.91
C ARG A 114 16.22 -2.37 10.47
N TYR A 115 15.94 -1.72 9.35
CA TYR A 115 16.63 -0.51 8.91
C TYR A 115 15.81 0.70 9.30
N TYR A 116 16.22 1.40 10.36
CA TYR A 116 15.47 2.55 10.87
C TYR A 116 15.62 3.78 9.97
N LEU A 117 14.50 4.21 9.39
CA LEU A 117 14.39 5.47 8.67
C LEU A 117 14.38 6.62 9.68
N LYS A 118 15.23 7.61 9.46
CA LYS A 118 15.45 8.68 10.41
C LYS A 118 14.72 9.97 10.02
N GLU A 119 14.19 10.68 11.01
CA GLU A 119 13.53 11.97 10.81
C GLU A 119 14.46 13.00 10.16
N GLU A 120 15.74 13.04 10.57
CA GLU A 120 16.78 13.94 10.03
C GLU A 120 17.01 13.76 8.51
N ASN A 121 16.57 12.64 7.94
CA ASN A 121 16.62 12.32 6.52
C ASN A 121 15.20 12.22 5.92
N ASP A 122 14.23 12.89 6.49
CA ASP A 122 12.82 12.86 6.07
C ASP A 122 12.24 11.45 5.95
N PHE A 123 12.73 10.49 6.74
CA PHE A 123 12.35 9.06 6.64
C PHE A 123 12.60 8.42 5.26
N CYS A 124 13.56 8.92 4.49
CA CYS A 124 14.00 8.33 3.23
C CYS A 124 14.96 7.15 3.46
N ILE A 125 14.88 6.13 2.61
CA ILE A 125 15.94 5.14 2.48
C ILE A 125 17.20 5.84 1.96
N GLN A 126 18.35 5.59 2.60
CA GLN A 126 19.60 6.23 2.28
C GLN A 126 20.48 5.35 1.34
N LYS A 127 21.48 5.96 0.72
CA LYS A 127 22.42 5.29 -0.20
C LYS A 127 23.26 4.19 0.44
N ASP A 128 23.28 4.07 1.76
CA ASP A 128 23.97 3.00 2.49
C ASP A 128 23.16 1.69 2.55
N TYR A 129 21.88 1.72 2.14
CA TYR A 129 20.99 0.56 2.23
C TYR A 129 21.52 -0.68 1.46
N PRO A 130 22.08 -0.57 0.23
CA PRO A 130 22.74 -1.70 -0.44
C PRO A 130 23.89 -2.31 0.37
N ASP A 131 24.68 -1.51 1.07
CA ASP A 131 25.76 -2.02 1.92
C ASP A 131 25.23 -2.69 3.20
N VAL A 132 24.11 -2.23 3.72
CA VAL A 132 23.41 -2.92 4.80
C VAL A 132 22.92 -4.29 4.34
N LEU A 133 22.38 -4.42 3.12
CA LEU A 133 21.98 -5.72 2.55
C LEU A 133 23.15 -6.70 2.45
N LYS A 134 24.28 -6.25 1.95
CA LYS A 134 25.51 -7.07 1.85
C LYS A 134 26.00 -7.56 3.22
N ARG A 135 25.87 -6.74 4.27
CA ARG A 135 26.25 -7.06 5.64
C ARG A 135 25.25 -7.99 6.32
N GLU A 136 23.96 -7.65 6.26
CA GLU A 136 22.90 -8.37 6.95
C GLU A 136 22.51 -9.69 6.29
N LYS A 137 22.64 -9.79 4.97
CA LYS A 137 22.32 -10.95 4.13
C LYS A 137 20.95 -11.57 4.46
N PRO A 138 19.85 -10.79 4.37
CA PRO A 138 18.53 -11.34 4.56
C PRO A 138 18.14 -12.27 3.40
N ASP A 139 17.22 -13.19 3.62
CA ASP A 139 16.63 -14.00 2.53
C ASP A 139 15.63 -13.18 1.71
N ILE A 140 14.94 -12.23 2.37
CA ILE A 140 13.88 -11.41 1.76
C ILE A 140 13.89 -9.99 2.32
N ILE A 141 13.52 -9.03 1.44
CA ILE A 141 13.21 -7.67 1.83
C ILE A 141 11.83 -7.24 1.31
N PHE A 142 11.17 -6.35 2.03
CA PHE A 142 9.97 -5.65 1.56
C PHE A 142 10.24 -4.14 1.52
N LEU A 143 9.97 -3.53 0.38
CA LEU A 143 10.04 -2.09 0.19
C LEU A 143 8.65 -1.58 -0.22
N CYS A 144 8.07 -0.71 0.58
CA CYS A 144 6.82 -0.02 0.24
C CYS A 144 7.17 1.25 -0.55
N ASN A 145 6.70 1.37 -1.77
CA ASN A 145 7.06 2.48 -2.67
C ASN A 145 5.84 3.05 -3.40
N PRO A 146 5.28 4.21 -2.97
CA PRO A 146 5.70 5.03 -1.82
C PRO A 146 5.43 4.36 -0.46
N ASN A 147 6.27 4.68 0.52
CA ASN A 147 6.22 4.04 1.83
C ASN A 147 4.99 4.44 2.65
N ASN A 148 4.40 3.49 3.33
CA ASN A 148 3.35 3.71 4.31
C ASN A 148 3.93 3.50 5.72
N PRO A 149 3.96 4.53 6.63
CA PRO A 149 3.07 5.69 6.65
C PRO A 149 3.65 6.99 6.04
N THR A 150 4.92 7.05 5.63
CA THR A 150 5.61 8.30 5.33
C THR A 150 5.20 8.93 3.99
N GLY A 151 4.75 8.12 3.03
CA GLY A 151 4.34 8.57 1.68
C GLY A 151 5.51 8.91 0.76
N ILE A 152 6.72 8.54 1.13
CA ILE A 152 7.96 8.90 0.43
C ILE A 152 8.32 7.81 -0.57
N THR A 153 8.71 8.21 -1.77
CA THR A 153 9.20 7.32 -2.83
C THR A 153 10.70 7.06 -2.67
N ILE A 154 11.16 5.94 -3.20
CA ILE A 154 12.59 5.61 -3.33
C ILE A 154 13.03 6.09 -4.71
N PRO A 155 14.08 6.92 -4.84
CA PRO A 155 14.62 7.31 -6.14
C PRO A 155 14.95 6.11 -7.01
N GLN A 156 14.69 6.20 -8.31
CA GLN A 156 14.80 5.06 -9.23
C GLN A 156 16.22 4.48 -9.29
N ASP A 157 17.24 5.34 -9.30
CA ASP A 157 18.65 4.93 -9.28
C ASP A 157 18.99 4.09 -8.05
N LEU A 158 18.54 4.51 -6.88
CA LEU A 158 18.71 3.75 -5.64
C LEU A 158 17.88 2.44 -5.65
N LEU A 159 16.65 2.49 -6.14
CA LEU A 159 15.78 1.31 -6.23
C LEU A 159 16.38 0.24 -7.16
N GLU A 160 16.97 0.65 -8.28
CA GLU A 160 17.69 -0.24 -9.20
C GLU A 160 18.98 -0.79 -8.57
N GLU A 161 19.76 0.03 -7.86
CA GLU A 161 20.97 -0.43 -7.14
C GLU A 161 20.61 -1.45 -6.05
N ILE A 162 19.52 -1.25 -5.33
CA ILE A 162 18.99 -2.21 -4.35
C ILE A 162 18.63 -3.53 -5.05
N LEU A 163 17.92 -3.48 -6.18
CA LEU A 163 17.52 -4.66 -6.95
C LEU A 163 18.75 -5.45 -7.44
N GLU A 164 19.75 -4.77 -7.99
CA GLU A 164 21.01 -5.41 -8.45
C GLU A 164 21.74 -6.04 -7.27
N THR A 165 21.81 -5.36 -6.13
CA THR A 165 22.42 -5.90 -4.90
C THR A 165 21.67 -7.15 -4.43
N CYS A 166 20.34 -7.11 -4.41
CA CYS A 166 19.53 -8.27 -4.06
C CYS A 166 19.80 -9.46 -4.99
N ALA A 167 19.82 -9.23 -6.29
CA ALA A 167 20.10 -10.27 -7.28
C ALA A 167 21.49 -10.89 -7.10
N MET A 168 22.52 -10.08 -6.87
CA MET A 168 23.89 -10.57 -6.62
C MET A 168 24.03 -11.35 -5.32
N GLN A 169 23.23 -11.05 -4.30
CA GLN A 169 23.29 -11.69 -2.97
C GLN A 169 22.29 -12.84 -2.81
N GLY A 170 21.44 -13.11 -3.82
CA GLY A 170 20.37 -14.12 -3.73
C GLY A 170 19.23 -13.72 -2.79
N ILE A 171 19.01 -12.42 -2.58
CA ILE A 171 17.96 -11.87 -1.74
C ILE A 171 16.69 -11.71 -2.58
N PHE A 172 15.55 -12.22 -2.10
CA PHE A 172 14.26 -12.00 -2.74
C PHE A 172 13.73 -10.60 -2.42
N MET A 173 13.40 -9.81 -3.44
CA MET A 173 12.95 -8.43 -3.28
C MET A 173 11.46 -8.29 -3.56
N VAL A 174 10.71 -7.78 -2.60
CA VAL A 174 9.30 -7.40 -2.76
C VAL A 174 9.18 -5.89 -2.80
N VAL A 175 8.57 -5.35 -3.84
CA VAL A 175 8.22 -3.93 -3.94
C VAL A 175 6.71 -3.78 -3.91
N ASP A 176 6.19 -3.12 -2.86
CA ASP A 176 4.77 -2.83 -2.72
C ASP A 176 4.46 -1.48 -3.37
N GLU A 177 3.83 -1.53 -4.55
CA GLU A 177 3.43 -0.38 -5.34
C GLU A 177 1.93 -0.04 -5.17
N CYS A 178 1.28 -0.45 -4.07
CA CYS A 178 -0.17 -0.24 -3.85
C CYS A 178 -0.60 1.24 -3.83
N PHE A 179 0.31 2.16 -3.59
CA PHE A 179 0.06 3.61 -3.62
C PHE A 179 0.72 4.33 -4.80
N LEU A 180 1.47 3.62 -5.64
CA LEU A 180 2.26 4.24 -6.70
C LEU A 180 1.40 4.98 -7.72
N ASP A 181 0.18 4.52 -7.97
CA ASP A 181 -0.75 5.17 -8.89
C ASP A 181 -1.11 6.61 -8.52
N PHE A 182 -0.88 7.02 -7.28
CA PHE A 182 -1.14 8.37 -6.78
C PHE A 182 0.07 9.30 -6.80
N VAL A 183 1.21 8.80 -7.23
CA VAL A 183 2.45 9.58 -7.36
C VAL A 183 2.46 10.29 -8.72
N LYS A 184 3.08 11.46 -8.78
CA LYS A 184 3.36 12.13 -10.06
C LYS A 184 4.41 11.32 -10.81
N ASP A 185 4.19 11.05 -12.11
CA ASP A 185 5.09 10.26 -12.96
C ASP A 185 5.42 8.85 -12.37
N PRO A 186 4.43 7.98 -12.12
CA PRO A 186 4.63 6.70 -11.42
C PRO A 186 5.61 5.76 -12.15
N GLU A 187 5.74 5.88 -13.47
CA GLU A 187 6.68 5.10 -14.29
C GLU A 187 8.16 5.32 -13.91
N LYS A 188 8.47 6.43 -13.23
CA LYS A 188 9.82 6.70 -12.72
C LYS A 188 10.16 5.91 -11.44
N TYR A 189 9.21 5.23 -10.84
CA TYR A 189 9.37 4.58 -9.53
C TYR A 189 8.97 3.11 -9.54
N THR A 190 8.56 2.57 -10.71
CA THR A 190 8.23 1.15 -10.84
C THR A 190 9.41 0.34 -11.32
N LEU A 191 9.51 -0.91 -10.84
CA LEU A 191 10.45 -1.90 -11.34
C LEU A 191 9.79 -2.89 -12.34
N LYS A 192 8.57 -2.64 -12.78
CA LYS A 192 7.82 -3.57 -13.67
C LYS A 192 8.61 -3.98 -14.93
N GLY A 193 9.32 -3.03 -15.54
CA GLY A 193 10.18 -3.31 -16.71
C GLY A 193 11.41 -4.18 -16.43
N LYS A 194 11.69 -4.50 -15.16
CA LYS A 194 12.85 -5.31 -14.76
C LYS A 194 12.50 -6.78 -14.48
N LEU A 195 11.22 -7.15 -14.44
CA LEU A 195 10.74 -8.48 -14.02
C LEU A 195 11.39 -9.63 -14.80
N GLU A 196 11.49 -9.54 -16.13
CA GLU A 196 12.09 -10.62 -16.93
C GLU A 196 13.56 -10.88 -16.62
N LYS A 197 14.29 -9.83 -16.27
CA LYS A 197 15.73 -9.92 -15.93
C LYS A 197 15.97 -10.39 -14.50
N TYR A 198 15.01 -10.14 -13.58
CA TYR A 198 15.18 -10.38 -12.16
C TYR A 198 14.07 -11.30 -11.61
N PRO A 199 14.22 -12.63 -11.70
CA PRO A 199 13.19 -13.56 -11.20
C PRO A 199 12.99 -13.50 -9.67
N GLY A 200 13.97 -13.01 -8.91
CA GLY A 200 13.86 -12.74 -7.48
C GLY A 200 13.12 -11.43 -7.13
N LEU A 201 12.41 -10.81 -8.09
CA LEU A 201 11.60 -9.61 -7.88
C LEU A 201 10.10 -9.95 -7.87
N PHE A 202 9.40 -9.52 -6.83
CA PHE A 202 7.94 -9.55 -6.76
C PHE A 202 7.40 -8.12 -6.61
N ILE A 203 6.50 -7.71 -7.49
CA ILE A 203 5.81 -6.41 -7.40
C ILE A 203 4.39 -6.65 -6.94
N LEU A 204 3.97 -5.96 -5.88
CA LEU A 204 2.65 -6.05 -5.27
C LEU A 204 1.81 -4.83 -5.63
N LYS A 205 0.56 -5.05 -6.04
CA LYS A 205 -0.42 -4.01 -6.34
C LYS A 205 -1.80 -4.32 -5.76
N ALA A 206 -2.64 -3.30 -5.58
CA ALA A 206 -3.98 -3.46 -5.04
C ALA A 206 -5.01 -2.59 -5.76
N PHE A 207 -6.19 -3.14 -5.98
CA PHE A 207 -7.36 -2.38 -6.42
C PHE A 207 -7.93 -1.49 -5.31
N THR A 208 -7.67 -1.87 -4.06
CA THR A 208 -8.22 -1.29 -2.82
C THR A 208 -8.20 0.23 -2.79
N LYS A 209 -7.05 0.82 -3.10
CA LYS A 209 -6.81 2.27 -2.95
C LYS A 209 -7.18 3.03 -4.21
N ARG A 210 -6.71 2.55 -5.36
CA ARG A 210 -6.91 3.14 -6.69
C ARG A 210 -8.39 3.33 -7.01
N TYR A 211 -9.22 2.31 -6.73
CA TYR A 211 -10.65 2.29 -7.07
C TYR A 211 -11.58 2.43 -5.86
N ALA A 212 -11.04 2.77 -4.70
CA ALA A 212 -11.81 2.96 -3.46
C ALA A 212 -12.75 1.77 -3.12
N ILE A 213 -12.22 0.53 -3.23
CA ILE A 213 -12.95 -0.72 -2.96
C ILE A 213 -12.33 -1.57 -1.83
N PRO A 214 -12.03 -0.97 -0.65
CA PRO A 214 -11.39 -1.71 0.44
C PRO A 214 -12.20 -2.93 0.91
N GLY A 215 -13.53 -2.87 0.86
CA GLY A 215 -14.44 -3.95 1.25
C GLY A 215 -14.46 -5.13 0.27
N VAL A 216 -14.08 -4.94 -0.99
CA VAL A 216 -14.09 -5.99 -2.03
C VAL A 216 -12.94 -6.97 -1.84
N ARG A 217 -11.82 -6.54 -1.26
CA ARG A 217 -10.64 -7.38 -1.00
C ARG A 217 -10.04 -7.97 -2.27
N LEU A 218 -9.42 -7.14 -3.11
CA LEU A 218 -8.75 -7.55 -4.34
C LEU A 218 -7.35 -6.95 -4.45
N GLY A 219 -6.36 -7.81 -4.73
CA GLY A 219 -4.98 -7.44 -5.03
C GLY A 219 -4.38 -8.36 -6.08
N TYR A 220 -3.25 -7.99 -6.62
CA TYR A 220 -2.48 -8.79 -7.56
C TYR A 220 -0.98 -8.52 -7.40
N GLY A 221 -0.18 -9.45 -7.88
CA GLY A 221 1.26 -9.33 -7.90
C GLY A 221 1.86 -9.87 -9.19
N PHE A 222 3.10 -9.45 -9.45
CA PHE A 222 3.90 -9.88 -10.60
C PHE A 222 5.19 -10.54 -10.13
N CYS A 223 5.52 -11.69 -10.74
CA CYS A 223 6.81 -12.33 -10.64
C CYS A 223 7.09 -13.07 -11.94
N SER A 224 8.30 -13.00 -12.47
CA SER A 224 8.68 -13.78 -13.66
C SER A 224 9.12 -15.21 -13.33
N ASP A 225 9.34 -15.53 -12.05
CA ASP A 225 9.62 -16.88 -11.57
C ASP A 225 8.31 -17.67 -11.38
N GLY A 226 8.00 -18.54 -12.34
CA GLY A 226 6.82 -19.40 -12.28
C GLY A 226 6.81 -20.37 -11.09
N GLU A 227 7.99 -20.83 -10.62
CA GLU A 227 8.05 -21.72 -9.45
C GLU A 227 7.64 -21.01 -8.16
N VAL A 228 7.95 -19.71 -8.04
CA VAL A 228 7.47 -18.89 -6.91
C VAL A 228 5.94 -18.77 -6.96
N LEU A 229 5.38 -18.48 -8.13
CA LEU A 229 3.93 -18.36 -8.29
C LEU A 229 3.21 -19.69 -8.02
N ASP A 230 3.74 -20.81 -8.52
CA ASP A 230 3.18 -22.15 -8.25
C ASP A 230 3.20 -22.49 -6.76
N ARG A 231 4.30 -22.17 -6.06
CA ARG A 231 4.39 -22.34 -4.60
C ARG A 231 3.40 -21.44 -3.86
N MET A 232 3.19 -20.20 -4.32
CA MET A 232 2.19 -19.31 -3.74
C MET A 232 0.77 -19.87 -3.93
N GLU A 233 0.45 -20.37 -5.13
CA GLU A 233 -0.84 -21.01 -5.39
C GLU A 233 -1.06 -22.26 -4.51
N ALA A 234 -0.02 -23.08 -4.32
CA ALA A 234 -0.08 -24.29 -3.49
C ALA A 234 -0.35 -24.03 -2.00
N VAL A 235 0.06 -22.87 -1.47
CA VAL A 235 -0.18 -22.50 -0.05
C VAL A 235 -1.40 -21.59 0.13
N THR A 236 -2.08 -21.23 -0.96
CA THR A 236 -3.28 -20.40 -0.95
C THR A 236 -4.52 -21.30 -1.05
N GLN A 237 -5.56 -20.99 -0.28
CA GLN A 237 -6.82 -21.76 -0.37
C GLN A 237 -7.44 -21.58 -1.76
N PRO A 238 -8.07 -22.65 -2.32
CA PRO A 238 -8.84 -22.52 -3.55
C PRO A 238 -9.98 -21.51 -3.39
N TRP A 239 -10.34 -20.84 -4.47
CA TRP A 239 -11.42 -19.84 -4.52
C TRP A 239 -11.22 -18.63 -3.57
N ASN A 240 -9.98 -18.28 -3.27
CA ASN A 240 -9.63 -17.17 -2.36
C ASN A 240 -10.12 -15.78 -2.84
N VAL A 241 -10.36 -15.61 -4.16
CA VAL A 241 -10.90 -14.38 -4.75
C VAL A 241 -12.35 -14.65 -5.19
N SER A 242 -13.29 -14.00 -4.51
CA SER A 242 -14.73 -14.18 -4.77
C SER A 242 -15.14 -13.76 -6.19
N THR A 243 -16.27 -14.29 -6.69
CA THR A 243 -16.86 -13.90 -7.99
C THR A 243 -17.08 -12.39 -8.05
N MET A 244 -17.64 -11.79 -7.01
CA MET A 244 -17.86 -10.35 -6.92
C MET A 244 -16.55 -9.55 -7.03
N ALA A 245 -15.47 -10.02 -6.39
CA ALA A 245 -14.17 -9.35 -6.48
C ALA A 245 -13.55 -9.46 -7.89
N GLN A 246 -13.68 -10.62 -8.55
CA GLN A 246 -13.21 -10.81 -9.92
C GLN A 246 -13.95 -9.89 -10.91
N GLN A 247 -15.29 -9.81 -10.82
CA GLN A 247 -16.10 -8.92 -11.66
C GLN A 247 -15.82 -7.44 -11.39
N ALA A 248 -15.72 -7.05 -10.10
CA ALA A 248 -15.34 -5.71 -9.71
C ALA A 248 -13.98 -5.30 -10.29
N GLY A 249 -12.99 -6.22 -10.26
CA GLY A 249 -11.66 -5.97 -10.82
C GLY A 249 -11.69 -5.74 -12.33
N MET A 250 -12.40 -6.58 -13.07
CA MET A 250 -12.55 -6.43 -14.53
C MET A 250 -13.25 -5.11 -14.92
N ALA A 251 -14.27 -4.69 -14.16
CA ALA A 251 -14.92 -3.41 -14.37
C ALA A 251 -14.00 -2.23 -14.05
N ALA A 252 -13.27 -2.31 -12.92
CA ALA A 252 -12.37 -1.27 -12.44
C ALA A 252 -11.23 -0.96 -13.42
N LEU A 253 -10.67 -1.96 -14.10
CA LEU A 253 -9.59 -1.77 -15.07
C LEU A 253 -10.00 -0.93 -16.29
N LYS A 254 -11.29 -0.74 -16.53
CA LYS A 254 -11.83 0.10 -17.63
C LYS A 254 -11.94 1.58 -17.23
N GLU A 255 -11.72 1.91 -15.97
CA GLU A 255 -11.94 3.24 -15.36
C GLU A 255 -10.68 4.15 -15.40
N ALA A 256 -10.04 4.28 -16.57
CA ALA A 256 -8.82 5.08 -16.69
C ALA A 256 -9.06 6.58 -16.40
N GLU A 257 -10.16 7.14 -16.91
CA GLU A 257 -10.51 8.55 -16.68
C GLU A 257 -10.82 8.83 -15.20
N TYR A 258 -11.46 7.90 -14.51
CA TYR A 258 -11.71 7.98 -13.06
C TYR A 258 -10.38 8.03 -12.26
N VAL A 259 -9.42 7.17 -12.61
CA VAL A 259 -8.12 7.14 -11.95
C VAL A 259 -7.41 8.48 -12.13
N GLU A 260 -7.37 9.00 -13.36
CA GLU A 260 -6.71 10.28 -13.64
C GLU A 260 -7.44 11.46 -12.95
N ALA A 261 -8.76 11.50 -12.96
CA ALA A 261 -9.52 12.52 -12.22
C ALA A 261 -9.21 12.50 -10.72
N GLY A 262 -9.13 11.30 -10.12
CA GLY A 262 -8.72 11.14 -8.72
C GLY A 262 -7.31 11.66 -8.46
N ARG A 263 -6.35 11.38 -9.34
CA ARG A 263 -4.96 11.88 -9.24
C ARG A 263 -4.90 13.41 -9.26
N GLN A 264 -5.61 14.06 -10.19
CA GLN A 264 -5.65 15.52 -10.30
C GLN A 264 -6.19 16.17 -9.02
N ILE A 265 -7.25 15.59 -8.45
CA ILE A 265 -7.78 16.03 -7.15
C ILE A 265 -6.71 15.89 -6.07
N ILE A 266 -6.07 14.73 -5.96
CA ILE A 266 -5.06 14.45 -4.94
C ILE A 266 -3.89 15.43 -5.05
N PHE A 267 -3.38 15.73 -6.24
CA PHE A 267 -2.26 16.65 -6.41
C PHE A 267 -2.62 18.07 -5.96
N ARG A 268 -3.79 18.57 -6.39
CA ARG A 268 -4.27 19.90 -6.00
C ARG A 268 -4.53 19.99 -4.50
N GLU A 269 -5.28 19.05 -3.97
CA GLU A 269 -5.71 19.05 -2.57
C GLU A 269 -4.54 18.78 -1.60
N SER A 270 -3.61 17.89 -1.97
CA SER A 270 -2.40 17.65 -1.16
C SER A 270 -1.54 18.91 -1.02
N ALA A 271 -1.37 19.67 -2.10
CA ALA A 271 -0.63 20.92 -2.08
C ALA A 271 -1.32 21.95 -1.15
N TRP A 272 -2.64 22.12 -1.30
CA TRP A 272 -3.44 23.02 -0.49
C TRP A 272 -3.43 22.63 0.99
N MET A 273 -3.68 21.36 1.33
CA MET A 273 -3.65 20.88 2.72
C MET A 273 -2.29 21.07 3.36
N LYS A 274 -1.21 20.73 2.66
CA LYS A 274 0.17 20.90 3.17
C LYS A 274 0.47 22.35 3.51
N GLU A 275 0.02 23.30 2.68
CA GLU A 275 0.21 24.73 2.95
C GLU A 275 -0.56 25.15 4.21
N LYS A 276 -1.85 24.76 4.32
CA LYS A 276 -2.66 25.05 5.50
C LYS A 276 -2.10 24.44 6.79
N MET A 277 -1.71 23.18 6.74
CA MET A 277 -1.15 22.49 7.91
C MET A 277 0.18 23.11 8.38
N ARG A 278 1.03 23.61 7.45
CA ARG A 278 2.25 24.38 7.85
C ARG A 278 1.91 25.68 8.54
N GLN A 279 0.87 26.40 8.07
CA GLN A 279 0.41 27.64 8.73
C GLN A 279 -0.09 27.39 10.16
N LEU A 280 -0.58 26.18 10.45
CA LEU A 280 -0.96 25.73 11.79
C LEU A 280 0.23 25.26 12.66
N GLY A 281 1.47 25.38 12.17
CA GLY A 281 2.68 25.00 12.91
C GLY A 281 2.99 23.51 12.94
N LEU A 282 2.33 22.69 12.15
CA LEU A 282 2.61 21.24 12.03
C LEU A 282 3.88 21.00 11.20
N THR A 283 4.70 20.03 11.61
CA THR A 283 5.88 19.60 10.84
C THR A 283 5.48 18.55 9.81
N LEU A 284 5.70 18.84 8.54
CA LEU A 284 5.28 17.99 7.41
C LEU A 284 6.48 17.34 6.73
N TYR A 285 6.35 16.06 6.40
CA TYR A 285 7.35 15.34 5.61
C TYR A 285 6.94 15.27 4.13
N PRO A 286 7.88 15.03 3.20
CA PRO A 286 7.65 15.16 1.76
C PRO A 286 6.85 13.97 1.17
N SER A 287 5.65 13.69 1.71
CA SER A 287 4.76 12.64 1.21
C SER A 287 4.33 12.92 -0.23
N GLU A 288 4.41 11.92 -1.10
CA GLU A 288 4.04 12.00 -2.52
C GLU A 288 2.78 11.17 -2.86
N ALA A 289 2.29 10.39 -1.90
CA ALA A 289 1.08 9.57 -2.03
C ALA A 289 -0.23 10.37 -1.77
N ASN A 290 -1.36 9.67 -1.76
CA ASN A 290 -2.68 10.26 -1.47
C ASN A 290 -2.95 10.48 0.03
N TYR A 291 -1.89 10.72 0.80
CA TYR A 291 -1.93 11.04 2.23
C TYR A 291 -0.76 11.94 2.62
N ILE A 292 -0.89 12.58 3.76
CA ILE A 292 0.12 13.48 4.33
C ILE A 292 0.57 12.89 5.66
N PHE A 293 1.89 12.67 5.81
CA PHE A 293 2.54 12.27 7.04
C PHE A 293 3.12 13.50 7.72
N PHE A 294 2.89 13.63 9.04
CA PHE A 294 3.28 14.83 9.77
C PHE A 294 3.49 14.56 11.26
N TYR A 295 4.15 15.52 11.94
CA TYR A 295 4.32 15.55 13.37
C TYR A 295 3.54 16.72 13.96
N GLY A 296 2.91 16.51 15.14
CA GLY A 296 2.12 17.48 15.90
C GLY A 296 2.01 17.10 17.39
N PRO A 297 1.15 17.80 18.17
CA PRO A 297 0.94 17.51 19.59
C PRO A 297 0.53 16.06 19.86
N GLU A 298 0.99 15.50 20.99
CA GLU A 298 0.79 14.08 21.30
C GLU A 298 -0.69 13.67 21.46
N GLU A 299 -1.57 14.60 21.88
CA GLU A 299 -3.00 14.36 22.07
C GLU A 299 -3.85 14.70 20.83
N LEU A 300 -3.22 14.99 19.68
CA LEU A 300 -3.96 15.46 18.49
C LEU A 300 -4.98 14.42 18.01
N PHE A 301 -4.65 13.13 18.10
CA PHE A 301 -5.56 12.06 17.72
C PHE A 301 -6.86 12.11 18.54
N GLU A 302 -6.74 12.15 19.88
CA GLU A 302 -7.88 12.17 20.79
C GLU A 302 -8.73 13.44 20.63
N ARG A 303 -8.07 14.57 20.40
CA ARG A 303 -8.74 15.86 20.15
C ARG A 303 -9.55 15.83 18.84
N CYS A 304 -8.97 15.27 17.76
CA CYS A 304 -9.67 15.13 16.49
C CYS A 304 -10.86 14.16 16.60
N VAL A 305 -10.69 13.02 17.28
CA VAL A 305 -11.77 12.05 17.50
C VAL A 305 -12.92 12.68 18.30
N ALA A 306 -12.62 13.47 19.34
CA ALA A 306 -13.64 14.20 20.12
C ALA A 306 -14.44 15.20 19.27
N LYS A 307 -13.91 15.65 18.13
CA LYS A 307 -14.56 16.54 17.16
C LYS A 307 -15.17 15.78 15.97
N GLY A 308 -15.19 14.46 16.00
CA GLY A 308 -15.77 13.63 14.94
C GLY A 308 -14.88 13.44 13.73
N PHE A 309 -13.54 13.51 13.88
CA PHE A 309 -12.57 13.29 12.81
C PHE A 309 -11.58 12.21 13.19
N LEU A 310 -11.51 11.15 12.38
CA LEU A 310 -10.60 10.03 12.59
C LEU A 310 -9.33 10.21 11.75
N ILE A 311 -8.23 10.61 12.37
CA ILE A 311 -6.91 10.63 11.75
C ILE A 311 -6.15 9.33 12.10
N ARG A 312 -5.01 9.04 11.46
CA ARG A 312 -4.19 7.88 11.78
C ARG A 312 -3.09 8.25 12.77
N ASP A 313 -3.16 7.76 14.00
CA ASP A 313 -2.03 7.76 14.95
C ASP A 313 -0.99 6.72 14.50
N CYS A 314 0.22 7.18 14.19
CA CYS A 314 1.33 6.36 13.71
C CYS A 314 2.31 5.94 14.81
N SER A 315 2.01 6.20 16.09
CA SER A 315 2.88 5.88 17.22
C SER A 315 3.18 4.38 17.40
N ASN A 316 2.34 3.53 16.82
CA ASN A 316 2.49 2.07 16.89
C ASN A 316 3.46 1.50 15.82
N TYR A 317 3.95 2.31 14.90
CA TYR A 317 4.95 1.86 13.94
C TYR A 317 6.34 1.81 14.58
N PRO A 318 7.12 0.73 14.38
CA PRO A 318 8.51 0.69 14.83
C PRO A 318 9.30 1.89 14.31
N GLY A 319 10.05 2.56 15.18
CA GLY A 319 10.82 3.77 14.84
C GLY A 319 10.06 5.08 14.98
N LEU A 320 8.75 5.05 15.25
CA LEU A 320 7.96 6.24 15.56
C LEU A 320 7.57 6.30 17.04
N LYS A 321 7.17 7.48 17.48
CA LYS A 321 6.67 7.80 18.83
C LYS A 321 5.33 8.52 18.72
N LYS A 322 4.72 8.90 19.84
CA LYS A 322 3.56 9.79 19.87
C LYS A 322 3.87 11.12 19.17
N GLY A 323 2.86 11.68 18.53
CA GLY A 323 2.98 12.92 17.78
C GLY A 323 3.13 12.70 16.26
N TYR A 324 3.39 11.47 15.78
CA TYR A 324 3.39 11.18 14.36
C TYR A 324 2.02 10.73 13.89
N TYR A 325 1.51 11.40 12.86
CA TYR A 325 0.19 11.18 12.32
C TYR A 325 0.18 11.09 10.80
N ARG A 326 -0.89 10.54 10.26
CA ARG A 326 -1.15 10.49 8.84
C ARG A 326 -2.61 10.80 8.56
N VAL A 327 -2.88 11.64 7.56
CA VAL A 327 -4.23 11.94 7.07
C VAL A 327 -4.34 11.68 5.59
N ALA A 328 -5.48 11.13 5.16
CA ALA A 328 -5.81 10.95 3.76
C ALA A 328 -6.08 12.31 3.07
N VAL A 329 -5.78 12.40 1.79
CA VAL A 329 -6.24 13.49 0.93
C VAL A 329 -7.61 13.12 0.36
N LYS A 330 -8.62 13.97 0.60
CA LYS A 330 -10.02 13.76 0.21
C LYS A 330 -10.52 14.85 -0.74
N LEU A 331 -11.83 14.95 -0.94
CA LEU A 331 -12.45 16.05 -1.68
C LEU A 331 -12.29 17.36 -0.88
N HIS A 332 -12.26 18.49 -1.59
CA HIS A 332 -11.97 19.81 -1.01
C HIS A 332 -12.84 20.12 0.22
N GLU A 333 -14.15 19.96 0.12
CA GLU A 333 -15.07 20.22 1.23
C GLU A 333 -14.76 19.41 2.50
N GLN A 334 -14.29 18.16 2.33
CA GLN A 334 -13.90 17.32 3.46
C GLN A 334 -12.55 17.77 4.04
N ASN A 335 -11.59 18.11 3.16
CA ASN A 335 -10.27 18.59 3.56
C ASN A 335 -10.36 19.94 4.29
N GLU A 336 -11.25 20.84 3.83
CA GLU A 336 -11.52 22.14 4.47
C GLU A 336 -12.03 21.93 5.90
N LYS A 337 -13.00 21.05 6.11
CA LYS A 337 -13.50 20.70 7.46
C LYS A 337 -12.40 20.13 8.35
N LEU A 338 -11.49 19.30 7.81
CA LEU A 338 -10.35 18.81 8.59
C LEU A 338 -9.42 19.95 9.01
N ILE A 339 -9.13 20.89 8.11
CA ILE A 339 -8.26 22.05 8.43
C ILE A 339 -8.91 22.93 9.50
N GLU A 340 -10.22 23.22 9.41
CA GLU A 340 -10.96 23.97 10.44
C GLU A 340 -10.87 23.28 11.82
N ILE A 341 -11.03 21.96 11.87
CA ILE A 341 -10.90 21.21 13.13
C ILE A 341 -9.47 21.22 13.65
N LEU A 342 -8.46 21.06 12.76
CA LEU A 342 -7.06 21.18 13.17
C LEU A 342 -6.75 22.55 13.74
N GLU A 343 -7.26 23.64 13.18
CA GLU A 343 -7.13 25.00 13.69
C GLU A 343 -7.76 25.12 15.09
N GLU A 344 -8.97 24.59 15.29
CA GLU A 344 -9.67 24.63 16.59
C GLU A 344 -8.92 23.84 17.67
N VAL A 345 -8.41 22.64 17.35
CA VAL A 345 -7.78 21.77 18.36
C VAL A 345 -6.30 22.11 18.62
N LEU A 346 -5.69 22.92 17.79
CA LEU A 346 -4.31 23.40 17.96
C LEU A 346 -4.25 24.79 18.65
N SER A 347 -5.37 25.53 18.65
CA SER A 347 -5.52 26.78 19.40
C SER A 347 -5.63 26.50 20.90
#